data_87b65aa5d982ae60068c4b22c9f2b521
#
_entry.id   87b65aa5d982ae60068c4b22c9f2b521
#
_cell.length_a   1.000
_cell.length_b   1.000
_cell.length_c   1.000
_cell.angle_alpha   90.00
_cell.angle_beta   90.00
_cell.angle_gamma   90.00
#
_symmetry.space_group_name_H-M   'P 1'
#
loop_
_entity.id
_entity.type
_entity.pdbx_description
1 polymer ?
#
loop_
_entity_poly.entity_id
_entity_poly.type
_entity_poly.pdbx_seq_one_letter_code
_entity_poly.pdbx_strand_id
1 'polypeptide(L)'
;VNSDWPDEPLELYGPSDASGTYDYFIEAIIGEEGPGHRQDYSATEQDRTIIQGVEGSEYAIGYMGFAYYSENTDRVKALAVDDGDGPVEPSLENAKSGEYTPLSRPLFTYPKKSALAEEHVAEFARYWMENATNQEVVANEVGYVPLDDDQQSAQMDVLETAIEEANSS
;
A
#
# COMPACT_ATOMS: atom_id res chain seq x y z
N VAL A 1 -27.37 -6.62 10.81
CA VAL A 1 -26.91 -7.76 10.00
C VAL A 1 -28.05 -8.10 9.04
N ASN A 2 -27.77 -8.30 7.76
CA ASN A 2 -28.75 -8.69 6.77
C ASN A 2 -29.12 -10.17 6.99
N SER A 3 -30.40 -10.46 7.25
CA SER A 3 -30.89 -11.81 7.48
C SER A 3 -30.87 -12.72 6.24
N ASP A 4 -30.63 -12.14 5.07
CA ASP A 4 -30.55 -12.88 3.80
C ASP A 4 -29.14 -13.43 3.52
N TRP A 5 -28.18 -13.05 4.34
CA TRP A 5 -26.83 -13.60 4.24
C TRP A 5 -26.74 -14.98 4.90
N PRO A 6 -25.93 -15.88 4.34
CA PRO A 6 -25.66 -17.18 4.95
C PRO A 6 -25.15 -17.05 6.38
N ASP A 7 -25.56 -17.96 7.26
CA ASP A 7 -25.07 -18.05 8.63
C ASP A 7 -23.82 -18.96 8.69
N GLU A 8 -22.80 -18.56 7.92
CA GLU A 8 -21.55 -19.30 7.81
C GLU A 8 -20.39 -18.44 8.36
N PRO A 9 -19.38 -19.07 9.00
CA PRO A 9 -18.22 -18.34 9.48
C PRO A 9 -17.37 -17.81 8.32
N LEU A 10 -16.88 -16.55 8.44
CA LEU A 10 -15.92 -16.00 7.51
C LEU A 10 -14.53 -16.59 7.73
N GLU A 11 -13.92 -17.07 6.66
CA GLU A 11 -12.50 -17.43 6.63
C GLU A 11 -11.66 -16.19 6.32
N LEU A 12 -10.75 -15.85 7.23
CA LEU A 12 -9.99 -14.61 7.16
C LEU A 12 -8.54 -14.89 6.81
N TYR A 13 -8.02 -14.14 5.83
CA TYR A 13 -6.63 -14.21 5.37
C TYR A 13 -6.01 -12.81 5.37
N GLY A 14 -4.75 -12.69 5.77
CA GLY A 14 -4.07 -11.41 5.78
C GLY A 14 -2.59 -11.51 6.10
N PRO A 15 -1.86 -10.38 6.01
CA PRO A 15 -0.46 -10.33 6.35
C PRO A 15 -0.23 -10.59 7.85
N SER A 16 0.99 -11.03 8.19
CA SER A 16 1.42 -11.17 9.59
C SER A 16 1.79 -9.81 10.19
N ASP A 17 2.01 -9.77 11.49
CA ASP A 17 2.43 -8.59 12.24
C ASP A 17 3.84 -8.07 11.90
N ALA A 18 4.58 -8.76 11.04
CA ALA A 18 5.83 -8.28 10.46
C ALA A 18 5.64 -7.38 9.22
N SER A 19 4.39 -7.22 8.75
CA SER A 19 4.04 -6.51 7.51
C SER A 19 3.54 -5.09 7.79
N GLY A 20 4.08 -4.08 7.07
CA GLY A 20 3.53 -2.72 7.09
C GLY A 20 2.09 -2.63 6.57
N THR A 21 1.60 -3.59 5.80
CA THR A 21 0.19 -3.68 5.40
C THR A 21 -0.70 -4.05 6.59
N TYR A 22 -0.22 -4.91 7.48
CA TYR A 22 -0.90 -5.23 8.74
C TYR A 22 -1.02 -4.00 9.65
N ASP A 23 0.08 -3.31 9.89
CA ASP A 23 0.10 -2.11 10.74
C ASP A 23 -0.83 -1.02 10.19
N TYR A 24 -0.77 -0.79 8.87
CA TYR A 24 -1.63 0.22 8.25
C TYR A 24 -3.12 -0.15 8.30
N PHE A 25 -3.47 -1.43 8.16
CA PHE A 25 -4.86 -1.86 8.30
C PHE A 25 -5.39 -1.61 9.72
N ILE A 26 -4.57 -1.82 10.75
CA ILE A 26 -4.93 -1.48 12.12
C ILE A 26 -5.13 0.03 12.25
N GLU A 27 -4.19 0.83 11.78
CA GLU A 27 -4.27 2.29 11.87
C GLU A 27 -5.50 2.85 11.15
N ALA A 28 -5.72 2.45 9.89
CA ALA A 28 -6.71 3.04 9.02
C ALA A 28 -8.14 2.52 9.25
N ILE A 29 -8.29 1.22 9.60
CA ILE A 29 -9.60 0.56 9.67
C ILE A 29 -10.04 0.30 11.11
N ILE A 30 -9.13 -0.19 11.97
CA ILE A 30 -9.48 -0.59 13.34
C ILE A 30 -9.38 0.61 14.29
N GLY A 31 -8.40 1.49 14.05
CA GLY A 31 -8.04 2.61 14.91
C GLY A 31 -7.18 2.18 16.10
N GLU A 32 -6.31 3.07 16.58
CA GLU A 32 -5.38 2.80 17.69
C GLU A 32 -6.09 2.48 19.01
N GLU A 33 -7.27 3.05 19.26
CA GLU A 33 -8.10 2.80 20.44
C GLU A 33 -9.09 1.64 20.23
N GLY A 34 -9.04 0.98 19.08
CA GLY A 34 -9.93 -0.12 18.71
C GLY A 34 -9.60 -1.43 19.45
N PRO A 35 -10.38 -2.49 19.17
CA PRO A 35 -10.22 -3.80 19.83
C PRO A 35 -8.93 -4.54 19.42
N GLY A 36 -8.11 -3.97 18.57
CA GLY A 36 -6.96 -4.63 17.97
C GLY A 36 -7.34 -5.58 16.82
N HIS A 37 -6.33 -6.07 16.13
CA HIS A 37 -6.54 -7.03 15.05
C HIS A 37 -6.99 -8.39 15.58
N ARG A 38 -7.90 -9.05 14.88
CA ARG A 38 -8.31 -10.43 15.20
C ARG A 38 -7.12 -11.36 15.13
N GLN A 39 -7.11 -12.37 16.02
CA GLN A 39 -6.05 -13.38 16.10
C GLN A 39 -6.47 -14.72 15.45
N ASP A 40 -7.75 -14.87 15.13
CA ASP A 40 -8.34 -16.07 14.54
C ASP A 40 -8.40 -16.00 13.00
N TYR A 41 -7.30 -15.62 12.36
CA TYR A 41 -7.16 -15.55 10.92
C TYR A 41 -5.90 -16.28 10.45
N SER A 42 -5.83 -16.59 9.17
CA SER A 42 -4.64 -17.19 8.53
C SER A 42 -3.64 -16.10 8.20
N ALA A 43 -2.66 -15.90 9.10
CA ALA A 43 -1.59 -14.92 8.93
C ALA A 43 -0.47 -15.45 8.04
N THR A 44 -0.01 -14.66 7.08
CA THR A 44 1.13 -14.99 6.22
C THR A 44 1.81 -13.75 5.67
N GLU A 45 3.12 -13.80 5.45
CA GLU A 45 3.86 -12.75 4.74
C GLU A 45 3.86 -12.92 3.21
N GLN A 46 3.21 -13.99 2.73
CA GLN A 46 3.14 -14.30 1.30
C GLN A 46 1.75 -13.98 0.76
N ASP A 47 1.60 -12.82 0.10
CA ASP A 47 0.33 -12.37 -0.49
C ASP A 47 -0.28 -13.39 -1.46
N ARG A 48 0.56 -14.16 -2.17
CA ARG A 48 0.08 -15.27 -3.01
C ARG A 48 -0.70 -16.32 -2.22
N THR A 49 -0.34 -16.58 -0.97
CA THR A 49 -1.05 -17.51 -0.09
C THR A 49 -2.40 -16.91 0.34
N ILE A 50 -2.46 -15.59 0.55
CA ILE A 50 -3.73 -14.89 0.84
C ILE A 50 -4.70 -15.07 -0.34
N ILE A 51 -4.23 -14.81 -1.57
CA ILE A 51 -5.03 -14.98 -2.79
C ILE A 51 -5.55 -16.43 -2.93
N GLN A 52 -4.68 -17.42 -2.72
CA GLN A 52 -5.09 -18.84 -2.77
C GLN A 52 -6.15 -19.19 -1.72
N GLY A 53 -6.03 -18.63 -0.51
CA GLY A 53 -7.01 -18.81 0.54
C GLY A 53 -8.37 -18.23 0.17
N VAL A 54 -8.39 -16.99 -0.33
CA VAL A 54 -9.63 -16.32 -0.74
C VAL A 54 -10.28 -17.01 -1.95
N GLU A 55 -9.50 -17.41 -2.96
CA GLU A 55 -10.00 -18.16 -4.12
C GLU A 55 -10.58 -19.52 -3.73
N GLY A 56 -10.05 -20.14 -2.69
CA GLY A 56 -10.41 -21.50 -2.26
C GLY A 56 -11.73 -21.62 -1.48
N SER A 57 -12.33 -20.52 -1.03
CA SER A 57 -13.55 -20.56 -0.21
C SER A 57 -14.54 -19.44 -0.55
N GLU A 58 -15.81 -19.80 -0.64
CA GLU A 58 -16.91 -18.86 -0.91
C GLU A 58 -17.09 -17.82 0.21
N TYR A 59 -16.73 -18.18 1.44
CA TYR A 59 -16.86 -17.29 2.61
C TYR A 59 -15.54 -16.69 3.06
N ALA A 60 -14.54 -16.66 2.18
CA ALA A 60 -13.26 -16.09 2.49
C ALA A 60 -13.18 -14.59 2.17
N ILE A 61 -12.47 -13.86 3.01
CA ILE A 61 -12.06 -12.47 2.78
C ILE A 61 -10.60 -12.30 3.17
N GLY A 62 -9.88 -11.45 2.43
CA GLY A 62 -8.48 -11.14 2.72
C GLY A 62 -8.14 -9.70 2.39
N TYR A 63 -7.00 -9.24 2.90
CA TYR A 63 -6.44 -7.95 2.51
C TYR A 63 -4.94 -8.08 2.23
N MET A 64 -4.46 -7.32 1.26
CA MET A 64 -3.10 -7.39 0.74
C MET A 64 -2.74 -6.12 -0.04
N GLY A 65 -1.49 -5.97 -0.45
CA GLY A 65 -1.08 -4.90 -1.35
C GLY A 65 -1.78 -4.96 -2.70
N PHE A 66 -2.14 -3.79 -3.25
CA PHE A 66 -2.87 -3.67 -4.52
C PHE A 66 -2.17 -4.36 -5.70
N ALA A 67 -0.84 -4.36 -5.72
CA ALA A 67 -0.03 -5.04 -6.74
C ALA A 67 -0.45 -6.50 -6.95
N TYR A 68 -0.58 -7.24 -5.84
CA TYR A 68 -0.94 -8.66 -5.89
C TYR A 68 -2.37 -8.89 -6.34
N TYR A 69 -3.30 -8.00 -5.99
CA TYR A 69 -4.65 -8.04 -6.52
C TYR A 69 -4.67 -7.79 -8.04
N SER A 70 -3.94 -6.77 -8.52
CA SER A 70 -3.95 -6.38 -9.93
C SER A 70 -3.46 -7.48 -10.89
N GLU A 71 -2.59 -8.37 -10.41
CA GLU A 71 -2.13 -9.55 -11.15
C GLU A 71 -3.09 -10.77 -11.06
N ASN A 72 -4.15 -10.69 -10.24
CA ASN A 72 -5.04 -11.82 -9.95
C ASN A 72 -6.53 -11.44 -10.00
N THR A 73 -6.89 -10.47 -10.83
CA THR A 73 -8.27 -9.96 -10.97
C THR A 73 -9.26 -10.98 -11.53
N ASP A 74 -8.77 -12.05 -12.16
CA ASP A 74 -9.54 -13.19 -12.65
C ASP A 74 -9.82 -14.25 -11.58
N ARG A 75 -9.15 -14.19 -10.42
CA ARG A 75 -9.21 -15.17 -9.33
C ARG A 75 -9.95 -14.66 -8.11
N VAL A 76 -9.81 -13.39 -7.80
CA VAL A 76 -10.41 -12.76 -6.61
C VAL A 76 -11.08 -11.44 -6.99
N LYS A 77 -12.15 -11.10 -6.26
CA LYS A 77 -12.88 -9.85 -6.45
C LYS A 77 -12.43 -8.83 -5.41
N ALA A 78 -12.08 -7.62 -5.87
CA ALA A 78 -11.89 -6.50 -4.96
C ALA A 78 -13.22 -5.98 -4.42
N LEU A 79 -13.18 -5.49 -3.18
CA LEU A 79 -14.32 -4.83 -2.55
C LEU A 79 -14.13 -3.31 -2.65
N ALA A 80 -15.21 -2.63 -3.03
CA ALA A 80 -15.26 -1.19 -2.89
C ALA A 80 -15.33 -0.82 -1.40
N VAL A 81 -14.68 0.28 -1.03
CA VAL A 81 -14.66 0.81 0.33
C VAL A 81 -15.41 2.13 0.37
N ASP A 82 -16.28 2.29 1.36
CA ASP A 82 -17.06 3.50 1.59
C ASP A 82 -16.54 4.18 2.88
N ASP A 83 -15.91 5.32 2.73
CA ASP A 83 -15.39 6.15 3.83
C ASP A 83 -16.34 7.33 4.14
N GLY A 84 -17.59 7.24 3.71
CA GLY A 84 -18.65 8.21 3.99
C GLY A 84 -19.17 8.99 2.79
N ASP A 85 -18.42 9.01 1.68
CA ASP A 85 -18.79 9.68 0.44
C ASP A 85 -19.27 8.74 -0.68
N GLY A 86 -19.43 7.47 -0.35
CA GLY A 86 -19.85 6.40 -1.25
C GLY A 86 -18.75 5.39 -1.56
N PRO A 87 -19.12 4.21 -2.08
CA PRO A 87 -18.18 3.13 -2.31
C PRO A 87 -17.23 3.42 -3.49
N VAL A 88 -15.93 3.34 -3.25
CA VAL A 88 -14.85 3.52 -4.24
C VAL A 88 -14.13 2.20 -4.45
N GLU A 89 -13.96 1.77 -5.71
CA GLU A 89 -13.22 0.56 -6.06
C GLU A 89 -11.70 0.80 -6.04
N PRO A 90 -10.89 -0.18 -5.64
CA PRO A 90 -9.45 -0.07 -5.72
C PRO A 90 -9.00 -0.08 -7.19
N SER A 91 -8.36 0.99 -7.61
CA SER A 91 -7.73 1.16 -8.93
C SER A 91 -6.49 2.02 -8.82
N LEU A 92 -5.60 1.97 -9.82
CA LEU A 92 -4.45 2.88 -9.86
C LEU A 92 -4.89 4.35 -9.93
N GLU A 93 -5.98 4.65 -10.63
CA GLU A 93 -6.53 5.99 -10.76
C GLU A 93 -7.04 6.51 -9.41
N ASN A 94 -7.90 5.73 -8.73
CA ASN A 94 -8.46 6.11 -7.43
C ASN A 94 -7.40 6.17 -6.32
N ALA A 95 -6.38 5.32 -6.39
CA ALA A 95 -5.25 5.39 -5.48
C ALA A 95 -4.38 6.63 -5.72
N LYS A 96 -4.15 7.00 -6.99
CA LYS A 96 -3.36 8.18 -7.39
C LYS A 96 -4.07 9.48 -7.07
N SER A 97 -5.39 9.56 -7.30
CA SER A 97 -6.21 10.74 -6.95
C SER A 97 -6.45 10.88 -5.45
N GLY A 98 -6.17 9.83 -4.65
CA GLY A 98 -6.47 9.79 -3.22
C GLY A 98 -7.94 9.54 -2.90
N GLU A 99 -8.75 9.13 -3.87
CA GLU A 99 -10.18 8.83 -3.67
C GLU A 99 -10.42 7.49 -2.97
N TYR A 100 -9.46 6.53 -3.08
CA TYR A 100 -9.57 5.24 -2.39
C TYR A 100 -9.17 5.35 -0.92
N THR A 101 -9.98 6.04 -0.14
CA THR A 101 -9.78 6.24 1.30
C THR A 101 -10.52 5.16 2.10
N PRO A 102 -10.00 4.83 3.30
CA PRO A 102 -8.72 5.25 3.89
C PRO A 102 -7.54 4.35 3.49
N LEU A 103 -7.67 3.47 2.49
CA LEU A 103 -6.68 2.43 2.16
C LEU A 103 -5.58 2.87 1.18
N SER A 104 -5.63 4.09 0.64
CA SER A 104 -4.51 4.70 -0.10
C SER A 104 -3.56 5.41 0.84
N ARG A 105 -2.27 5.13 0.72
CA ARG A 105 -1.23 5.83 1.47
C ARG A 105 0.05 6.03 0.66
N PRO A 106 0.83 7.10 0.91
CA PRO A 106 2.15 7.24 0.32
C PRO A 106 3.14 6.21 0.89
N LEU A 107 4.11 5.83 0.06
CA LEU A 107 5.28 5.08 0.49
C LEU A 107 6.44 6.06 0.68
N PHE A 108 7.09 6.02 1.84
CA PHE A 108 8.18 6.92 2.19
C PHE A 108 9.53 6.21 2.17
N THR A 109 10.56 6.93 1.71
CA THR A 109 11.96 6.56 1.83
C THR A 109 12.67 7.52 2.77
N TYR A 110 13.51 7.02 3.67
CA TYR A 110 14.18 7.80 4.72
C TYR A 110 15.71 7.67 4.62
N PRO A 111 16.40 8.42 3.73
CA PRO A 111 17.84 8.47 3.73
C PRO A 111 18.35 9.19 4.98
N LYS A 112 19.45 8.70 5.56
CA LYS A 112 20.10 9.42 6.65
C LYS A 112 20.70 10.72 6.13
N LYS A 113 20.32 11.88 6.68
CA LYS A 113 20.75 13.19 6.20
C LYS A 113 22.27 13.29 6.06
N SER A 114 23.05 12.86 7.05
CA SER A 114 24.51 12.90 6.97
C SER A 114 25.11 12.00 5.87
N ALA A 115 24.41 10.97 5.43
CA ALA A 115 24.85 10.11 4.33
C ALA A 115 24.60 10.75 2.96
N LEU A 116 23.71 11.72 2.85
CA LEU A 116 23.50 12.48 1.61
C LEU A 116 24.71 13.36 1.21
N ALA A 117 25.66 13.58 2.11
CA ALA A 117 26.96 14.19 1.77
C ALA A 117 27.88 13.23 0.96
N GLU A 118 27.55 11.93 0.93
CA GLU A 118 28.27 10.96 0.13
C GLU A 118 27.68 10.91 -1.29
N GLU A 119 28.49 11.19 -2.31
CA GLU A 119 28.06 11.32 -3.70
C GLU A 119 27.20 10.13 -4.17
N HIS A 120 27.62 8.89 -3.88
CA HIS A 120 26.88 7.71 -4.32
C HIS A 120 25.51 7.55 -3.64
N VAL A 121 25.33 8.06 -2.40
CA VAL A 121 24.04 8.05 -1.70
C VAL A 121 23.11 9.11 -2.29
N ALA A 122 23.63 10.32 -2.54
CA ALA A 122 22.89 11.39 -3.18
C ALA A 122 22.44 11.00 -4.59
N GLU A 123 23.34 10.45 -5.41
CA GLU A 123 23.01 9.99 -6.76
C GLU A 123 21.99 8.85 -6.77
N PHE A 124 22.08 7.91 -5.85
CA PHE A 124 21.06 6.87 -5.70
C PHE A 124 19.68 7.44 -5.35
N ALA A 125 19.65 8.41 -4.41
CA ALA A 125 18.39 9.06 -4.03
C ALA A 125 17.79 9.87 -5.18
N ARG A 126 18.62 10.57 -5.99
CA ARG A 126 18.18 11.25 -7.21
C ARG A 126 17.61 10.27 -8.23
N TYR A 127 18.34 9.21 -8.54
CA TYR A 127 17.90 8.17 -9.46
C TYR A 127 16.56 7.56 -9.05
N TRP A 128 16.39 7.28 -7.76
CA TRP A 128 15.11 6.80 -7.22
C TRP A 128 13.99 7.80 -7.51
N MET A 129 14.20 9.07 -7.19
CA MET A 129 13.19 10.11 -7.37
C MET A 129 12.90 10.41 -8.85
N GLU A 130 13.91 10.39 -9.71
CA GLU A 130 13.75 10.56 -11.16
C GLU A 130 12.90 9.46 -11.79
N ASN A 131 12.90 8.26 -11.23
CA ASN A 131 12.10 7.13 -11.70
C ASN A 131 10.76 6.98 -10.98
N ALA A 132 10.43 7.84 -10.03
CA ALA A 132 9.21 7.73 -9.24
C ALA A 132 7.90 7.93 -10.05
N THR A 133 7.98 8.57 -11.23
CA THR A 133 6.85 8.71 -12.18
C THR A 133 6.83 7.63 -13.26
N ASN A 134 7.85 6.77 -13.31
CA ASN A 134 7.99 5.76 -14.37
C ASN A 134 6.96 4.65 -14.20
N GLN A 135 5.94 4.67 -15.07
CA GLN A 135 4.83 3.71 -15.06
C GLN A 135 5.33 2.26 -15.21
N GLU A 136 6.32 2.01 -16.07
CA GLU A 136 6.83 0.66 -16.30
C GLU A 136 7.49 0.09 -15.04
N VAL A 137 8.40 0.85 -14.42
CA VAL A 137 9.12 0.41 -13.24
C VAL A 137 8.21 0.38 -12.02
N VAL A 138 7.52 1.49 -11.73
CA VAL A 138 6.79 1.64 -10.46
C VAL A 138 5.49 0.85 -10.45
N ALA A 139 4.69 0.89 -11.51
CA ALA A 139 3.41 0.20 -11.53
C ALA A 139 3.51 -1.23 -12.08
N ASN A 140 4.17 -1.41 -13.25
CA ASN A 140 4.11 -2.71 -13.91
C ASN A 140 5.10 -3.72 -13.32
N GLU A 141 6.32 -3.28 -12.92
CA GLU A 141 7.32 -4.20 -12.35
C GLU A 141 7.21 -4.33 -10.83
N VAL A 142 6.91 -3.22 -10.11
CA VAL A 142 6.89 -3.19 -8.64
C VAL A 142 5.46 -3.25 -8.09
N GLY A 143 4.48 -2.72 -8.82
CA GLY A 143 3.06 -2.72 -8.44
C GLY A 143 2.68 -1.61 -7.47
N TYR A 144 3.45 -0.54 -7.40
CA TYR A 144 3.10 0.67 -6.65
C TYR A 144 2.45 1.70 -7.57
N VAL A 145 1.91 2.76 -6.96
CA VAL A 145 1.32 3.87 -7.70
C VAL A 145 2.41 4.91 -7.98
N PRO A 146 2.71 5.21 -9.26
CA PRO A 146 3.69 6.23 -9.61
C PRO A 146 3.24 7.61 -9.14
N LEU A 147 4.20 8.46 -8.76
CA LEU A 147 3.94 9.88 -8.54
C LEU A 147 3.50 10.56 -9.85
N ASP A 148 2.79 11.67 -9.73
CA ASP A 148 2.66 12.60 -10.84
C ASP A 148 3.86 13.57 -10.91
N ASP A 149 3.94 14.35 -11.98
CA ASP A 149 5.09 15.25 -12.22
C ASP A 149 5.20 16.35 -11.16
N ASP A 150 4.08 16.85 -10.64
CA ASP A 150 4.07 17.89 -9.60
C ASP A 150 4.54 17.31 -8.25
N GLN A 151 4.08 16.13 -7.91
CA GLN A 151 4.52 15.39 -6.73
C GLN A 151 6.02 15.07 -6.80
N GLN A 152 6.50 14.55 -7.94
CA GLN A 152 7.91 14.27 -8.15
C GLN A 152 8.76 15.53 -8.00
N SER A 153 8.38 16.63 -8.66
CA SER A 153 9.10 17.90 -8.59
C SER A 153 9.21 18.40 -7.16
N ALA A 154 8.10 18.38 -6.40
CA ALA A 154 8.10 18.81 -5.01
C ALA A 154 9.03 17.94 -4.12
N GLN A 155 9.04 16.62 -4.33
CA GLN A 155 9.90 15.72 -3.56
C GLN A 155 11.38 15.84 -3.98
N MET A 156 11.67 16.14 -5.25
CA MET A 156 13.03 16.41 -5.73
C MET A 156 13.58 17.68 -5.08
N ASP A 157 12.81 18.74 -4.96
CA ASP A 157 13.22 19.98 -4.29
C ASP A 157 13.58 19.74 -2.80
N VAL A 158 12.79 18.89 -2.12
CA VAL A 158 13.09 18.49 -0.74
C VAL A 158 14.38 17.71 -0.66
N LEU A 159 14.63 16.78 -1.59
CA LEU A 159 15.85 15.99 -1.65
C LEU A 159 17.08 16.87 -1.90
N GLU A 160 17.04 17.76 -2.89
CA GLU A 160 18.18 18.65 -3.22
C GLU A 160 18.50 19.59 -2.05
N THR A 161 17.48 20.14 -1.38
CA THR A 161 17.67 20.93 -0.17
C THR A 161 18.39 20.13 0.92
N ALA A 162 18.00 18.88 1.13
CA ALA A 162 18.61 18.02 2.14
C ALA A 162 20.07 17.67 1.80
N ILE A 163 20.38 17.49 0.50
CA ILE A 163 21.77 17.27 0.02
C ILE A 163 22.64 18.51 0.23
N GLU A 164 22.13 19.71 -0.10
CA GLU A 164 22.85 20.97 0.12
C GLU A 164 23.17 21.19 1.61
N GLU A 165 22.20 20.95 2.49
CA GLU A 165 22.36 21.06 3.92
C GLU A 165 23.36 20.01 4.48
N ALA A 166 23.36 18.79 3.95
CA ALA A 166 24.30 17.74 4.34
C ALA A 166 25.74 18.10 4.00
N ASN A 167 25.97 18.74 2.84
CA ASN A 167 27.28 19.18 2.38
C ASN A 167 27.78 20.45 3.10
N SER A 168 26.90 21.17 3.79
CA SER A 168 27.22 22.42 4.50
C SER A 168 27.54 22.20 5.99
N SER A 169 27.38 20.98 6.48
CA SER A 169 27.53 20.58 7.89
C SER A 169 28.87 19.91 8.15
#